data_aad0a6ddd1032f074df338f3a3172a97
#
_entry.id   aad0a6ddd1032f074df338f3a3172a97
#
_cell.length_a   1.000
_cell.length_b   1.000
_cell.length_c   1.000
_cell.angle_alpha   90.00
_cell.angle_beta   90.00
_cell.angle_gamma   90.00
#
_symmetry.space_group_name_H-M   'P 1'
#
loop_
_entity.id
_entity.type
_entity.pdbx_description
1 polymer ?
#
loop_
_entity_poly.entity_id
_entity_poly.type
_entity_poly.pdbx_seq_one_letter_code
_entity_poly.pdbx_strand_id
1 'polypeptide(L)'
;DSLNWRYATTKFDSSKSISNNDIEKLKEIVKLSPSSWGFQLYKILVITDSDLKQKLLPAAYNQNQIIDCSHLFVFCSFSSVFEEDIDQMIAEFHKLRANDDDYSKESTNNYGAGAKKSILNMDPNRQAEWLKKQCYIALGQLMVGCADMRIDSCPMEGFKSDEVDEILDLHSQNLTSVVLLPIGYRTSDDKYQHKTKVRKPNNLLFVDE
;
A
#
# COMPACT_ATOMS: atom_id res chain seq x y z
N ASP A 1 8.05 18.98 8.45
CA ASP A 1 8.46 18.42 9.77
C ASP A 1 8.16 16.92 9.88
N SER A 2 6.99 16.46 9.46
CA SER A 2 6.56 15.04 9.57
C SER A 2 7.49 14.09 8.82
N LEU A 3 7.95 14.42 7.61
CA LEU A 3 8.90 13.60 6.85
C LEU A 3 10.28 13.56 7.48
N ASN A 4 10.70 14.61 8.19
CA ASN A 4 11.94 14.60 8.95
C ASN A 4 11.82 13.76 10.22
N TRP A 5 10.65 13.73 10.85
CA TRP A 5 10.38 12.96 12.06
C TRP A 5 10.37 11.45 11.80
N ARG A 6 9.77 10.97 10.69
CA ARG A 6 9.64 9.55 10.38
C ARG A 6 10.97 8.88 10.01
N TYR A 7 11.14 7.65 10.43
CA TYR A 7 12.19 6.73 9.96
C TYR A 7 11.60 5.32 9.82
N ALA A 8 12.35 4.34 9.35
CA ALA A 8 11.95 2.93 9.37
C ALA A 8 12.13 2.39 10.79
N THR A 9 11.03 2.30 11.53
CA THR A 9 11.01 1.92 12.94
C THR A 9 11.36 0.44 13.09
N THR A 10 12.33 0.12 13.93
CA THR A 10 12.79 -1.25 14.11
C THR A 10 12.28 -1.92 15.38
N LYS A 11 11.75 -1.13 16.32
CA LYS A 11 11.15 -1.64 17.56
C LYS A 11 9.84 -0.93 17.84
N PHE A 12 8.75 -1.67 17.80
CA PHE A 12 7.42 -1.19 18.20
C PHE A 12 7.13 -1.53 19.65
N ASP A 13 6.35 -0.70 20.30
CA ASP A 13 5.82 -0.90 21.66
C ASP A 13 4.52 -1.70 21.56
N SER A 14 4.60 -3.00 21.76
CA SER A 14 3.45 -3.92 21.67
C SER A 14 2.37 -3.67 22.73
N SER A 15 2.67 -2.86 23.76
CA SER A 15 1.68 -2.45 24.77
C SER A 15 0.78 -1.31 24.30
N LYS A 16 1.13 -0.66 23.17
CA LYS A 16 0.40 0.48 22.60
C LYS A 16 -0.30 0.10 21.31
N SER A 17 -1.59 0.35 21.25
CA SER A 17 -2.40 0.15 20.04
C SER A 17 -2.85 1.48 19.44
N ILE A 18 -2.91 1.55 18.12
CA ILE A 18 -3.48 2.68 17.39
C ILE A 18 -5.00 2.64 17.57
N SER A 19 -5.62 3.80 17.77
CA SER A 19 -7.08 3.88 17.92
C SER A 19 -7.80 3.50 16.62
N ASN A 20 -8.99 2.90 16.72
CA ASN A 20 -9.80 2.58 15.54
C ASN A 20 -10.10 3.83 14.70
N ASN A 21 -10.34 4.97 15.34
CA ASN A 21 -10.57 6.24 14.65
C ASN A 21 -9.35 6.67 13.80
N ASP A 22 -8.14 6.47 14.30
CA ASP A 22 -6.93 6.82 13.56
C ASP A 22 -6.65 5.80 12.43
N ILE A 23 -6.97 4.53 12.65
CA ILE A 23 -6.91 3.52 11.57
C ILE A 23 -7.88 3.88 10.44
N GLU A 24 -9.10 4.30 10.73
CA GLU A 24 -10.06 4.70 9.68
C GLU A 24 -9.56 5.95 8.90
N LYS A 25 -8.92 6.92 9.57
CA LYS A 25 -8.27 8.05 8.88
C LYS A 25 -7.14 7.57 7.96
N LEU A 26 -6.30 6.63 8.41
CA LEU A 26 -5.23 6.07 7.60
C LEU A 26 -5.78 5.30 6.39
N LYS A 27 -6.86 4.55 6.55
CA LYS A 27 -7.56 3.89 5.44
C LYS A 27 -8.10 4.89 4.43
N GLU A 28 -8.67 6.01 4.90
CA GLU A 28 -9.17 7.07 4.00
C GLU A 28 -8.02 7.73 3.21
N ILE A 29 -6.86 7.98 3.86
CA ILE A 29 -5.66 8.48 3.16
C ILE A 29 -5.23 7.54 2.03
N VAL A 30 -5.24 6.24 2.28
CA VAL A 30 -4.90 5.23 1.26
C VAL A 30 -5.95 5.19 0.15
N LYS A 31 -7.23 5.21 0.50
CA LYS A 31 -8.34 5.24 -0.45
C LYS A 31 -8.27 6.43 -1.40
N LEU A 32 -7.79 7.58 -0.92
CA LEU A 32 -7.60 8.80 -1.71
C LEU A 32 -6.29 8.82 -2.51
N SER A 33 -5.47 7.77 -2.43
CA SER A 33 -4.23 7.68 -3.21
C SER A 33 -4.52 7.62 -4.71
N PRO A 34 -3.78 8.37 -5.54
CA PRO A 34 -3.89 8.22 -6.99
C PRO A 34 -3.38 6.85 -7.43
N SER A 35 -3.91 6.38 -8.55
CA SER A 35 -3.39 5.20 -9.24
C SER A 35 -3.50 5.40 -10.75
N SER A 36 -2.76 4.63 -11.52
CA SER A 36 -2.86 4.67 -12.98
C SER A 36 -4.28 4.29 -13.41
N TRP A 37 -4.87 5.08 -14.30
CA TRP A 37 -6.29 5.01 -14.68
C TRP A 37 -7.28 5.25 -13.53
N GLY A 38 -6.84 5.51 -12.31
CA GLY A 38 -7.71 5.64 -11.14
C GLY A 38 -8.37 4.33 -10.69
N PHE A 39 -7.89 3.18 -11.15
CA PHE A 39 -8.59 1.90 -10.96
C PHE A 39 -8.22 1.17 -9.68
N GLN A 40 -7.14 1.58 -8.98
CA GLN A 40 -6.75 0.98 -7.71
C GLN A 40 -6.75 -0.56 -7.74
N LEU A 41 -6.09 -1.15 -8.77
CA LEU A 41 -6.01 -2.60 -8.99
C LEU A 41 -5.08 -3.26 -7.96
N TYR A 42 -5.41 -3.07 -6.70
CA TYR A 42 -4.75 -3.64 -5.53
C TYR A 42 -5.74 -3.79 -4.38
N LYS A 43 -5.40 -4.62 -3.42
CA LYS A 43 -6.07 -4.70 -2.11
C LYS A 43 -5.05 -4.51 -1.00
N ILE A 44 -5.52 -4.06 0.14
CA ILE A 44 -4.68 -3.89 1.32
C ILE A 44 -5.33 -4.64 2.48
N LEU A 45 -4.64 -5.67 2.97
CA LEU A 45 -5.07 -6.38 4.15
C LEU A 45 -4.54 -5.64 5.39
N VAL A 46 -5.37 -5.52 6.41
CA VAL A 46 -5.02 -4.90 7.69
C VAL A 46 -5.13 -5.97 8.77
N ILE A 47 -4.00 -6.42 9.26
CA ILE A 47 -3.89 -7.57 10.17
C ILE A 47 -3.59 -7.07 11.59
N THR A 48 -4.42 -7.47 12.54
CA THR A 48 -4.23 -7.23 13.97
C THR A 48 -4.12 -8.54 14.76
N ASP A 49 -4.59 -9.63 14.16
CA ASP A 49 -4.60 -10.97 14.78
C ASP A 49 -3.17 -11.43 15.10
N SER A 50 -2.90 -11.73 16.36
CA SER A 50 -1.58 -12.11 16.86
C SER A 50 -1.11 -13.46 16.32
N ASP A 51 -2.02 -14.42 16.16
CA ASP A 51 -1.68 -15.76 15.71
C ASP A 51 -1.31 -15.73 14.21
N LEU A 52 -2.02 -14.90 13.44
CA LEU A 52 -1.71 -14.70 12.02
C LEU A 52 -0.36 -13.98 11.86
N LYS A 53 -0.07 -12.96 12.68
CA LYS A 53 1.25 -12.31 12.69
C LYS A 53 2.37 -13.29 13.05
N GLN A 54 2.16 -14.19 14.01
CA GLN A 54 3.12 -15.24 14.34
C GLN A 54 3.36 -16.20 13.19
N LYS A 55 2.33 -16.57 12.42
CA LYS A 55 2.49 -17.39 11.21
C LYS A 55 3.28 -16.68 10.11
N LEU A 56 3.11 -15.36 9.98
CA LEU A 56 3.83 -14.54 8.99
C LEU A 56 5.29 -14.28 9.37
N LEU A 57 5.66 -14.39 10.64
CA LEU A 57 6.99 -14.03 11.14
C LEU A 57 8.14 -14.76 10.42
N PRO A 58 8.10 -16.10 10.20
CA PRO A 58 9.15 -16.81 9.47
C PRO A 58 9.26 -16.37 8.01
N ALA A 59 8.13 -16.12 7.36
CA ALA A 59 8.09 -15.63 5.98
C ALA A 59 8.68 -14.21 5.87
N ALA A 60 8.68 -13.44 6.94
CA ALA A 60 9.30 -12.12 7.05
C ALA A 60 10.70 -12.16 7.70
N TYR A 61 11.45 -13.25 7.53
CA TYR A 61 12.81 -13.43 8.05
C TYR A 61 12.95 -13.21 9.56
N ASN A 62 11.94 -13.55 10.34
CA ASN A 62 11.86 -13.37 11.79
C ASN A 62 12.08 -11.91 12.24
N GLN A 63 11.59 -10.96 11.46
CA GLN A 63 11.64 -9.54 11.80
C GLN A 63 10.52 -9.21 12.80
N ASN A 64 10.88 -8.91 14.04
CA ASN A 64 9.93 -8.70 15.14
C ASN A 64 8.93 -7.55 14.90
N GLN A 65 9.23 -6.62 13.99
CA GLN A 65 8.27 -5.58 13.59
C GLN A 65 6.91 -6.15 13.20
N ILE A 66 6.86 -7.38 12.65
CA ILE A 66 5.63 -8.06 12.24
C ILE A 66 4.74 -8.35 13.44
N ILE A 67 5.31 -8.82 14.54
CA ILE A 67 4.54 -9.22 15.74
C ILE A 67 4.34 -8.06 16.71
N ASP A 68 5.31 -7.15 16.84
CA ASP A 68 5.30 -6.06 17.80
C ASP A 68 4.45 -4.85 17.36
N CYS A 69 4.16 -4.73 16.07
CA CYS A 69 3.36 -3.62 15.55
C CYS A 69 1.90 -3.67 16.02
N SER A 70 1.26 -2.51 16.09
CA SER A 70 -0.18 -2.43 16.34
C SER A 70 -0.97 -3.08 15.20
N HIS A 71 -0.71 -2.64 13.96
CA HIS A 71 -1.35 -3.15 12.76
C HIS A 71 -0.30 -3.45 11.69
N LEU A 72 -0.49 -4.56 10.97
CA LEU A 72 0.29 -4.91 9.79
C LEU A 72 -0.55 -4.67 8.54
N PHE A 73 -0.11 -3.73 7.69
CA PHE A 73 -0.70 -3.52 6.38
C PHE A 73 0.06 -4.36 5.35
N VAL A 74 -0.65 -5.20 4.61
CA VAL A 74 -0.11 -6.00 3.51
C VAL A 74 -0.67 -5.45 2.22
N PHE A 75 0.18 -4.83 1.41
CA PHE A 75 -0.20 -4.32 0.10
C PHE A 75 -0.11 -5.44 -0.92
N CYS A 76 -1.23 -5.76 -1.54
CA CYS A 76 -1.35 -6.83 -2.52
C CYS A 76 -1.78 -6.26 -3.86
N SER A 77 -1.02 -6.51 -4.92
CA SER A 77 -1.47 -6.21 -6.28
C SER A 77 -2.33 -7.35 -6.82
N PHE A 78 -3.16 -7.07 -7.80
CA PHE A 78 -3.75 -8.13 -8.62
C PHE A 78 -2.63 -8.92 -9.31
N SER A 79 -2.78 -10.23 -9.39
CA SER A 79 -1.86 -11.11 -10.13
C SER A 79 -2.09 -11.00 -11.63
N SER A 80 -3.35 -10.80 -12.03
CA SER A 80 -3.79 -10.58 -13.40
C SER A 80 -4.98 -9.63 -13.40
N VAL A 81 -5.18 -8.89 -14.50
CA VAL A 81 -6.32 -7.99 -14.68
C VAL A 81 -7.26 -8.61 -15.73
N PHE A 82 -8.54 -8.71 -15.38
CA PHE A 82 -9.61 -9.17 -16.27
C PHE A 82 -10.48 -7.99 -16.72
N GLU A 83 -11.29 -8.20 -17.76
CA GLU A 83 -12.21 -7.16 -18.24
C GLU A 83 -13.18 -6.72 -17.16
N GLU A 84 -13.66 -7.66 -16.36
CA GLU A 84 -14.60 -7.44 -15.26
C GLU A 84 -14.07 -6.48 -14.21
N ASP A 85 -12.76 -6.50 -13.92
CA ASP A 85 -12.12 -5.57 -12.97
C ASP A 85 -12.23 -4.12 -13.46
N ILE A 86 -12.06 -3.92 -14.77
CA ILE A 86 -12.17 -2.61 -15.40
C ILE A 86 -13.64 -2.19 -15.46
N ASP A 87 -14.55 -3.10 -15.85
CA ASP A 87 -15.99 -2.83 -15.93
C ASP A 87 -16.57 -2.45 -14.57
N GLN A 88 -16.14 -3.10 -13.51
CA GLN A 88 -16.55 -2.76 -12.15
C GLN A 88 -16.15 -1.32 -11.79
N MET A 89 -14.94 -0.89 -12.13
CA MET A 89 -14.49 0.47 -11.87
C MET A 89 -15.22 1.50 -12.73
N ILE A 90 -15.50 1.18 -13.99
CA ILE A 90 -16.32 2.05 -14.86
C ILE A 90 -17.75 2.18 -14.32
N ALA A 91 -18.32 1.12 -13.78
CA ALA A 91 -19.64 1.18 -13.13
C ALA A 91 -19.61 2.10 -11.89
N GLU A 92 -18.55 2.06 -11.08
CA GLU A 92 -18.39 2.99 -9.95
C GLU A 92 -18.20 4.45 -10.44
N PHE A 93 -17.48 4.70 -11.53
CA PHE A 93 -17.40 6.05 -12.12
C PHE A 93 -18.75 6.56 -12.55
N HIS A 94 -19.57 5.73 -13.22
CA HIS A 94 -20.94 6.09 -13.57
C HIS A 94 -21.79 6.44 -12.35
N LYS A 95 -21.69 5.63 -11.32
CA LYS A 95 -22.45 5.81 -10.07
C LYS A 95 -22.06 7.08 -9.32
N LEU A 96 -20.77 7.32 -9.16
CA LEU A 96 -20.25 8.41 -8.33
C LEU A 96 -20.32 9.76 -9.05
N ARG A 97 -20.18 9.79 -10.37
CA ARG A 97 -20.17 11.03 -11.17
C ARG A 97 -21.50 11.33 -11.87
N ALA A 98 -22.54 10.55 -11.64
CA ALA A 98 -23.84 10.70 -12.32
C ALA A 98 -24.46 12.10 -12.21
N ASN A 99 -24.11 12.83 -11.14
CA ASN A 99 -24.64 14.17 -10.84
C ASN A 99 -23.62 15.30 -11.09
N ASP A 100 -22.44 14.99 -11.65
CA ASP A 100 -21.47 16.03 -12.00
C ASP A 100 -21.98 16.80 -13.24
N ASP A 101 -21.82 18.11 -13.28
CA ASP A 101 -22.36 18.98 -14.34
C ASP A 101 -21.82 18.63 -15.73
N ASP A 102 -20.59 18.13 -15.82
CA ASP A 102 -19.92 17.75 -17.05
C ASP A 102 -19.90 16.22 -17.31
N TYR A 103 -20.68 15.45 -16.56
CA TYR A 103 -20.71 14.01 -16.71
C TYR A 103 -21.21 13.56 -18.07
N SER A 104 -20.45 12.67 -18.71
CA SER A 104 -20.82 12.02 -19.97
C SER A 104 -20.63 10.51 -19.87
N LYS A 105 -21.75 9.79 -20.00
CA LYS A 105 -21.74 8.32 -20.04
C LYS A 105 -20.89 7.78 -21.19
N GLU A 106 -20.99 8.41 -22.35
CA GLU A 106 -20.20 8.02 -23.53
C GLU A 106 -18.71 8.23 -23.31
N SER A 107 -18.31 9.38 -22.78
CA SER A 107 -16.92 9.68 -22.45
C SER A 107 -16.36 8.67 -21.43
N THR A 108 -17.13 8.31 -20.40
CA THR A 108 -16.72 7.33 -19.40
C THR A 108 -16.58 5.92 -20.01
N ASN A 109 -17.48 5.52 -20.89
CA ASN A 109 -17.36 4.24 -21.61
C ASN A 109 -16.14 4.21 -22.53
N ASN A 110 -15.86 5.30 -23.25
CA ASN A 110 -14.68 5.41 -24.11
C ASN A 110 -13.38 5.34 -23.30
N TYR A 111 -13.36 5.95 -22.10
CA TYR A 111 -12.27 5.83 -21.16
C TYR A 111 -12.03 4.37 -20.74
N GLY A 112 -13.09 3.65 -20.39
CA GLY A 112 -13.04 2.22 -20.06
C GLY A 112 -12.51 1.36 -21.22
N ALA A 113 -12.99 1.62 -22.44
CA ALA A 113 -12.52 0.91 -23.63
C ALA A 113 -11.02 1.17 -23.90
N GLY A 114 -10.56 2.41 -23.71
CA GLY A 114 -9.14 2.77 -23.78
C GLY A 114 -8.29 2.06 -22.74
N ALA A 115 -8.79 1.98 -21.51
CA ALA A 115 -8.14 1.27 -20.42
C ALA A 115 -8.03 -0.24 -20.71
N LYS A 116 -9.11 -0.89 -21.14
CA LYS A 116 -9.11 -2.30 -21.55
C LYS A 116 -8.05 -2.55 -22.62
N LYS A 117 -8.07 -1.75 -23.69
CA LYS A 117 -7.10 -1.88 -24.77
C LYS A 117 -5.66 -1.71 -24.28
N SER A 118 -5.40 -0.80 -23.35
CA SER A 118 -4.06 -0.53 -22.82
C SER A 118 -3.60 -1.61 -21.87
N ILE A 119 -4.44 -2.02 -20.91
CA ILE A 119 -4.06 -2.87 -19.78
C ILE A 119 -4.04 -4.35 -20.19
N LEU A 120 -5.08 -4.83 -20.87
CA LEU A 120 -5.22 -6.24 -21.23
C LEU A 120 -4.25 -6.68 -22.34
N ASN A 121 -3.73 -5.75 -23.13
CA ASN A 121 -2.71 -6.03 -24.14
C ASN A 121 -1.26 -5.80 -23.64
N MET A 122 -1.06 -5.53 -22.36
CA MET A 122 0.30 -5.49 -21.81
C MET A 122 0.93 -6.88 -21.80
N ASP A 123 2.23 -6.93 -22.05
CA ASP A 123 3.02 -8.12 -21.72
C ASP A 123 2.80 -8.48 -20.23
N PRO A 124 2.61 -9.78 -19.88
CA PRO A 124 2.29 -10.18 -18.51
C PRO A 124 3.30 -9.69 -17.46
N ASN A 125 4.60 -9.74 -17.75
CA ASN A 125 5.62 -9.25 -16.81
C ASN A 125 5.54 -7.73 -16.64
N ARG A 126 5.31 -7.01 -17.73
CA ARG A 126 5.11 -5.56 -17.71
C ARG A 126 3.85 -5.19 -16.92
N GLN A 127 2.76 -5.94 -17.08
CA GLN A 127 1.51 -5.73 -16.35
C GLN A 127 1.73 -5.95 -14.85
N ALA A 128 2.39 -7.06 -14.46
CA ALA A 128 2.70 -7.34 -13.06
C ALA A 128 3.54 -6.22 -12.41
N GLU A 129 4.60 -5.76 -13.09
CA GLU A 129 5.42 -4.65 -12.57
C GLU A 129 4.65 -3.31 -12.52
N TRP A 130 3.75 -3.07 -13.46
CA TRP A 130 2.88 -1.89 -13.45
C TRP A 130 1.90 -1.93 -12.27
N LEU A 131 1.30 -3.07 -11.98
CA LEU A 131 0.39 -3.28 -10.84
C LEU A 131 1.11 -3.06 -9.50
N LYS A 132 2.30 -3.62 -9.31
CA LYS A 132 3.13 -3.43 -8.11
C LYS A 132 3.42 -1.95 -7.84
N LYS A 133 3.68 -1.15 -8.88
CA LYS A 133 3.94 0.29 -8.73
C LYS A 133 2.76 1.05 -8.12
N GLN A 134 1.51 0.60 -8.34
CA GLN A 134 0.34 1.23 -7.74
C GLN A 134 0.32 1.02 -6.22
N CYS A 135 0.76 -0.15 -5.74
CA CYS A 135 0.94 -0.42 -4.32
C CYS A 135 1.96 0.54 -3.67
N TYR A 136 3.07 0.83 -4.35
CA TYR A 136 4.09 1.76 -3.83
C TYR A 136 3.62 3.22 -3.78
N ILE A 137 2.75 3.65 -4.69
CA ILE A 137 2.11 4.97 -4.61
C ILE A 137 1.26 5.05 -3.34
N ALA A 138 0.38 4.05 -3.11
CA ALA A 138 -0.46 3.98 -1.93
C ALA A 138 0.35 3.85 -0.63
N LEU A 139 1.43 3.04 -0.62
CA LEU A 139 2.38 2.93 0.48
C LEU A 139 2.99 4.30 0.83
N GLY A 140 3.45 5.04 -0.17
CA GLY A 140 4.03 6.37 0.02
C GLY A 140 3.06 7.33 0.70
N GLN A 141 1.81 7.36 0.26
CA GLN A 141 0.74 8.17 0.86
C GLN A 141 0.47 7.74 2.31
N LEU A 142 0.34 6.43 2.58
CA LEU A 142 0.11 5.93 3.93
C LEU A 142 1.26 6.30 4.88
N MET A 143 2.51 6.18 4.44
CA MET A 143 3.67 6.58 5.25
C MET A 143 3.70 8.06 5.58
N VAL A 144 3.25 8.92 4.66
CA VAL A 144 3.09 10.37 4.92
C VAL A 144 2.00 10.60 5.95
N GLY A 145 0.85 9.95 5.79
CA GLY A 145 -0.26 10.02 6.74
C GLY A 145 0.13 9.55 8.13
N CYS A 146 0.81 8.40 8.24
CA CYS A 146 1.36 7.92 9.50
C CYS A 146 2.26 8.97 10.16
N ALA A 147 3.18 9.54 9.39
CA ALA A 147 4.13 10.54 9.90
C ALA A 147 3.42 11.81 10.40
N ASP A 148 2.39 12.27 9.71
CA ASP A 148 1.61 13.45 10.09
C ASP A 148 0.82 13.21 11.38
N MET A 149 0.28 12.00 11.54
CA MET A 149 -0.43 11.57 12.74
C MET A 149 0.49 11.09 13.87
N ARG A 150 1.83 11.18 13.72
CA ARG A 150 2.81 10.68 14.70
C ARG A 150 2.67 9.19 14.98
N ILE A 151 2.31 8.41 13.98
CA ILE A 151 2.30 6.96 13.97
C ILE A 151 3.56 6.47 13.26
N ASP A 152 4.27 5.58 13.89
CA ASP A 152 5.50 5.00 13.35
C ASP A 152 5.19 3.93 12.32
N SER A 153 6.08 3.80 11.34
CA SER A 153 5.93 2.83 10.25
C SER A 153 7.28 2.29 9.77
N CYS A 154 7.28 1.04 9.31
CA CYS A 154 8.45 0.40 8.72
C CYS A 154 8.07 -0.29 7.40
N PRO A 155 8.33 0.31 6.22
CA PRO A 155 8.12 -0.38 4.96
C PRO A 155 9.12 -1.53 4.81
N MET A 156 8.63 -2.72 4.44
CA MET A 156 9.43 -3.94 4.37
C MET A 156 9.24 -4.65 3.03
N GLU A 157 10.31 -4.77 2.25
CA GLU A 157 10.41 -5.65 1.08
C GLU A 157 11.10 -6.98 1.44
N GLY A 158 11.74 -7.05 2.61
CA GLY A 158 12.45 -8.21 3.11
C GLY A 158 11.49 -9.26 3.64
N PHE A 159 10.80 -9.97 2.76
CA PHE A 159 9.96 -11.13 3.06
C PHE A 159 9.89 -12.06 1.84
N LYS A 160 9.41 -13.27 2.02
CA LYS A 160 9.16 -14.27 0.97
C LYS A 160 7.71 -14.17 0.55
N SER A 161 7.45 -13.56 -0.61
CA SER A 161 6.09 -13.31 -1.07
C SER A 161 5.28 -14.58 -1.22
N ASP A 162 5.86 -15.65 -1.79
CA ASP A 162 5.15 -16.92 -1.99
C ASP A 162 4.66 -17.52 -0.66
N GLU A 163 5.48 -17.46 0.41
CA GLU A 163 5.08 -17.95 1.73
C GLU A 163 3.99 -17.07 2.36
N VAL A 164 4.08 -15.74 2.20
CA VAL A 164 3.04 -14.81 2.67
C VAL A 164 1.74 -15.02 1.90
N ASP A 165 1.82 -15.19 0.59
CA ASP A 165 0.67 -15.42 -0.29
C ASP A 165 -0.05 -16.71 0.06
N GLU A 166 0.69 -17.80 0.39
CA GLU A 166 0.13 -19.06 0.86
C GLU A 166 -0.56 -18.92 2.22
N ILE A 167 0.10 -18.29 3.21
CA ILE A 167 -0.46 -18.09 4.57
C ILE A 167 -1.74 -17.26 4.53
N LEU A 168 -1.83 -16.28 3.64
CA LEU A 168 -2.97 -15.36 3.52
C LEU A 168 -4.00 -15.79 2.47
N ASP A 169 -3.79 -16.93 1.80
CA ASP A 169 -4.62 -17.44 0.70
C ASP A 169 -4.89 -16.36 -0.37
N LEU A 170 -3.82 -15.67 -0.79
CA LEU A 170 -3.94 -14.58 -1.75
C LEU A 170 -4.17 -15.07 -3.19
N HIS A 171 -3.61 -16.21 -3.55
CA HIS A 171 -3.73 -16.76 -4.91
C HIS A 171 -5.19 -17.09 -5.28
N SER A 172 -5.99 -17.60 -4.31
CA SER A 172 -7.41 -17.84 -4.53
C SER A 172 -8.22 -16.56 -4.81
N GLN A 173 -7.67 -15.41 -4.44
CA GLN A 173 -8.26 -14.09 -4.61
C GLN A 173 -7.66 -13.29 -5.78
N ASN A 174 -6.86 -13.91 -6.63
CA ASN A 174 -6.12 -13.24 -7.71
C ASN A 174 -5.19 -12.11 -7.20
N LEU A 175 -4.55 -12.32 -6.03
CA LEU A 175 -3.67 -11.35 -5.39
C LEU A 175 -2.27 -11.92 -5.18
N THR A 176 -1.29 -11.01 -5.09
CA THR A 176 0.07 -11.31 -4.62
C THR A 176 0.57 -10.19 -3.73
N SER A 177 1.28 -10.53 -2.66
CA SER A 177 1.86 -9.57 -1.73
C SER A 177 3.05 -8.84 -2.37
N VAL A 178 3.09 -7.52 -2.19
CA VAL A 178 4.09 -6.63 -2.81
C VAL A 178 5.01 -6.02 -1.76
N VAL A 179 4.45 -5.48 -0.69
CA VAL A 179 5.18 -4.82 0.38
C VAL A 179 4.38 -4.87 1.68
N LEU A 180 5.08 -5.02 2.79
CA LEU A 180 4.52 -5.01 4.14
C LEU A 180 4.77 -3.66 4.81
N LEU A 181 3.82 -3.20 5.62
CA LEU A 181 3.98 -1.99 6.42
C LEU A 181 3.47 -2.22 7.84
N PRO A 182 4.30 -2.71 8.77
CA PRO A 182 4.01 -2.61 10.20
C PRO A 182 3.87 -1.15 10.61
N ILE A 183 2.81 -0.83 11.38
CA ILE A 183 2.57 0.49 11.96
C ILE A 183 2.26 0.38 13.45
N GLY A 184 2.64 1.39 14.22
CA GLY A 184 2.48 1.39 15.68
C GLY A 184 3.18 2.59 16.31
N TYR A 185 3.64 2.42 17.52
CA TYR A 185 4.41 3.42 18.24
C TYR A 185 5.78 2.85 18.58
N ARG A 186 6.86 3.64 18.35
CA ARG A 186 8.22 3.23 18.68
C ARG A 186 8.45 3.06 20.17
N THR A 187 9.36 2.17 20.53
CA THR A 187 9.90 2.12 21.89
C THR A 187 10.92 3.24 22.11
N SER A 188 11.16 3.62 23.35
CA SER A 188 12.17 4.64 23.70
C SER A 188 13.60 4.19 23.42
N ASP A 189 13.84 2.88 23.33
CA ASP A 189 15.15 2.28 23.09
C ASP A 189 15.42 1.93 21.62
N ASP A 190 14.53 2.29 20.69
CA ASP A 190 14.85 2.17 19.27
C ASP A 190 15.98 3.13 18.90
N LYS A 191 17.16 2.57 18.70
CA LYS A 191 18.41 3.33 18.46
C LYS A 191 18.40 4.16 17.16
N TYR A 192 17.51 3.85 16.23
CA TYR A 192 17.45 4.54 14.93
C TYR A 192 16.73 5.89 15.02
N GLN A 193 15.91 6.13 16.05
CA GLN A 193 15.17 7.38 16.21
C GLN A 193 16.05 8.62 16.35
N HIS A 194 17.29 8.44 16.84
CA HIS A 194 18.25 9.53 17.08
C HIS A 194 19.29 9.66 15.96
N LYS A 195 19.26 8.80 14.95
CA LYS A 195 20.23 8.85 13.85
C LYS A 195 19.89 9.93 12.84
N THR A 196 20.90 10.64 12.38
CA THR A 196 20.78 11.58 11.28
C THR A 196 20.25 10.90 10.03
N LYS A 197 19.23 11.48 9.43
CA LYS A 197 18.65 10.99 8.16
C LYS A 197 19.60 11.29 7.00
N VAL A 198 20.10 10.24 6.37
CA VAL A 198 20.98 10.37 5.21
C VAL A 198 20.15 10.38 3.93
N ARG A 199 20.36 11.37 3.07
CA ARG A 199 19.76 11.49 1.73
C ARG A 199 20.82 12.02 0.76
N LYS A 200 20.63 11.74 -0.52
CA LYS A 200 21.46 12.35 -1.57
C LYS A 200 21.30 13.87 -1.54
N PRO A 201 22.35 14.65 -1.78
CA PRO A 201 22.24 16.09 -1.98
C PRO A 201 21.45 16.38 -3.26
N ASN A 202 20.86 17.59 -3.35
CA ASN A 202 19.95 17.96 -4.43
C ASN A 202 20.57 17.79 -5.83
N ASN A 203 21.83 18.17 -5.99
CA ASN A 203 22.55 18.05 -7.27
C ASN A 203 22.83 16.60 -7.74
N LEU A 204 22.64 15.60 -6.85
CA LEU A 204 22.72 14.17 -7.20
C LEU A 204 21.34 13.52 -7.30
N LEU A 205 20.29 14.24 -6.92
CA LEU A 205 18.91 13.74 -6.94
C LEU A 205 18.07 14.39 -8.03
N PHE A 206 18.30 15.66 -8.31
CA PHE A 206 17.54 16.45 -9.29
C PHE A 206 18.45 16.90 -10.43
N VAL A 207 17.90 16.95 -11.62
CA VAL A 207 18.50 17.54 -12.82
C VAL A 207 17.51 18.60 -13.30
N ASP A 208 17.93 19.86 -13.28
CA ASP A 208 17.17 21.00 -13.81
C ASP A 208 17.65 21.23 -15.26
N GLU A 209 16.73 21.12 -16.24
CA GLU A 209 17.00 21.31 -17.68
C GLU A 209 16.28 22.55 -18.21
#